data_27ef31c2d38e8d81b6178cae744ffd95
#
_entry.id   27ef31c2d38e8d81b6178cae744ffd95
#
_cell.length_a   1.000
_cell.length_b   1.000
_cell.length_c   1.000
_cell.angle_alpha   90.00
_cell.angle_beta   90.00
_cell.angle_gamma   90.00
#
_symmetry.space_group_name_H-M   'P 1'
#
loop_
_entity.id
_entity.type
_entity.pdbx_description
1 polymer ?
#
loop_
_entity_poly.entity_id
_entity_poly.type
_entity_poly.pdbx_seq_one_letter_code
_entity_poly.pdbx_strand_id
1 'polypeptide(L)'
;QHTDIEKVKAEKTISENALSIEEIENWLMNSNCALDSFGYPGGRLLYVRMRHKCFTFIGVDAMGECAALTDTGCLLSYEDRPKGGRMLIASEDYRCTQKYTREMMVEDWMPYQEQLKKIWKKWYKKFTQDGTFDRCEEEYMKFQRVRREQMLASMQE
;
A
#
# COMPACT_ATOMS: atom_id res chain seq x y z
N GLN A 1 -0.19 11.55 -16.12
CA GLN A 1 -0.25 10.38 -15.23
C GLN A 1 -1.43 10.56 -14.30
N HIS A 2 -2.43 9.70 -14.44
CA HIS A 2 -3.61 9.74 -13.58
C HIS A 2 -3.24 9.41 -12.13
N THR A 3 -3.84 10.14 -11.19
CA THR A 3 -3.74 9.83 -9.77
C THR A 3 -4.51 8.54 -9.45
N ASP A 4 -4.24 7.91 -8.32
CA ASP A 4 -5.00 6.74 -7.90
C ASP A 4 -6.47 7.09 -7.64
N ILE A 5 -6.75 8.33 -7.21
CA ILE A 5 -8.10 8.87 -7.09
C ILE A 5 -8.82 8.91 -8.44
N GLU A 6 -8.14 9.34 -9.51
CA GLU A 6 -8.71 9.36 -10.87
C GLU A 6 -9.02 7.94 -11.36
N LYS A 7 -8.18 6.95 -11.04
CA LYS A 7 -8.47 5.54 -11.32
C LYS A 7 -9.74 5.06 -10.60
N VAL A 8 -9.88 5.34 -9.31
CA VAL A 8 -11.09 5.00 -8.55
C VAL A 8 -12.33 5.64 -9.16
N LYS A 9 -12.23 6.89 -9.60
CA LYS A 9 -13.34 7.60 -10.26
C LYS A 9 -13.67 7.04 -11.64
N ALA A 10 -12.66 6.63 -12.42
CA ALA A 10 -12.85 6.08 -13.76
C ALA A 10 -13.49 4.68 -13.76
N GLU A 11 -13.20 3.85 -12.76
CA GLU A 11 -13.80 2.54 -12.61
C GLU A 11 -15.30 2.60 -12.26
N LYS A 12 -15.76 3.76 -11.81
CA LYS A 12 -17.17 3.99 -11.50
C LYS A 12 -17.68 5.14 -12.34
N THR A 13 -18.73 4.93 -13.09
CA THR A 13 -19.50 5.94 -13.82
C THR A 13 -20.13 6.96 -12.85
N ILE A 14 -19.33 7.59 -12.00
CA ILE A 14 -19.80 8.49 -10.95
C ILE A 14 -19.54 9.93 -11.39
N SER A 15 -20.62 10.70 -11.33
CA SER A 15 -20.65 12.15 -11.43
C SER A 15 -19.53 12.81 -10.61
N GLU A 16 -19.14 14.02 -10.98
CA GLU A 16 -18.08 14.89 -10.45
C GLU A 16 -18.03 15.10 -8.92
N ASN A 17 -18.79 14.34 -8.13
CA ASN A 17 -18.89 14.46 -6.68
C ASN A 17 -17.84 13.64 -5.95
N ALA A 18 -17.46 14.13 -4.78
CA ALA A 18 -16.47 13.51 -3.88
C ALA A 18 -16.76 12.03 -3.64
N LEU A 19 -15.70 11.19 -3.65
CA LEU A 19 -15.79 9.77 -3.33
C LEU A 19 -16.35 9.57 -1.91
N SER A 20 -17.31 8.67 -1.77
CA SER A 20 -17.82 8.27 -0.47
C SER A 20 -16.84 7.38 0.29
N ILE A 21 -17.05 7.25 1.60
CA ILE A 21 -16.26 6.34 2.45
C ILE A 21 -16.33 4.91 1.91
N GLU A 22 -17.52 4.45 1.54
CA GLU A 22 -17.76 3.09 1.05
C GLU A 22 -17.03 2.83 -0.27
N GLU A 23 -17.00 3.80 -1.16
CA GLU A 23 -16.29 3.71 -2.45
C GLU A 23 -14.80 3.57 -2.26
N ILE A 24 -14.20 4.40 -1.40
CA ILE A 24 -12.76 4.32 -1.09
C ILE A 24 -12.45 3.00 -0.38
N GLU A 25 -13.27 2.60 0.58
CA GLU A 25 -13.11 1.36 1.35
C GLU A 25 -13.15 0.13 0.42
N ASN A 26 -14.17 0.04 -0.43
CA ASN A 26 -14.31 -1.06 -1.38
C ASN A 26 -13.14 -1.12 -2.37
N TRP A 27 -12.69 0.02 -2.86
CA TRP A 27 -11.53 0.06 -3.74
C TRP A 27 -10.26 -0.41 -3.04
N LEU A 28 -9.99 0.05 -1.81
CA LEU A 28 -8.84 -0.41 -1.01
C LEU A 28 -8.87 -1.93 -0.79
N MET A 29 -10.04 -2.48 -0.46
CA MET A 29 -10.19 -3.91 -0.22
C MET A 29 -9.91 -4.76 -1.46
N ASN A 30 -10.26 -4.27 -2.64
CA ASN A 30 -10.16 -5.01 -3.91
C ASN A 30 -8.93 -4.65 -4.75
N SER A 31 -8.13 -3.69 -4.33
CA SER A 31 -6.91 -3.27 -5.02
C SER A 31 -5.64 -3.83 -4.37
N ASN A 32 -4.50 -3.64 -5.03
CA ASN A 32 -3.18 -3.89 -4.45
C ASN A 32 -2.65 -2.71 -3.62
N CYS A 33 -3.55 -1.86 -3.11
CA CYS A 33 -3.21 -0.71 -2.30
C CYS A 33 -3.46 -0.97 -0.82
N ALA A 34 -2.79 -0.17 0.01
CA ALA A 34 -3.01 -0.10 1.44
C ALA A 34 -3.09 1.36 1.88
N LEU A 35 -3.97 1.62 2.83
CA LEU A 35 -4.04 2.87 3.55
C LEU A 35 -3.02 2.85 4.68
N ASP A 36 -2.15 3.84 4.72
CA ASP A 36 -1.10 3.98 5.72
C ASP A 36 -1.08 5.39 6.30
N SER A 37 -0.34 5.60 7.36
CA SER A 37 -0.28 6.89 8.03
C SER A 37 1.15 7.25 8.43
N PHE A 38 1.45 8.53 8.46
CA PHE A 38 2.63 9.01 9.16
C PHE A 38 2.29 10.17 10.09
N GLY A 39 3.06 10.24 11.19
CA GLY A 39 2.92 11.31 12.18
C GLY A 39 3.72 12.55 11.79
N TYR A 40 3.19 13.72 12.13
CA TYR A 40 3.86 15.01 12.05
C TYR A 40 3.47 15.86 13.28
N PRO A 41 4.20 16.95 13.58
CA PRO A 41 3.78 17.85 14.66
C PRO A 41 2.39 18.43 14.36
N GLY A 42 1.36 17.93 15.01
CA GLY A 42 -0.03 18.32 14.78
C GLY A 42 -0.98 17.18 14.45
N GLY A 43 -0.48 15.95 14.28
CA GLY A 43 -1.34 14.77 14.11
C GLY A 43 -0.81 13.72 13.16
N ARG A 44 -1.73 12.97 12.59
CA ARG A 44 -1.44 11.95 11.57
C ARG A 44 -2.10 12.31 10.26
N LEU A 45 -1.35 12.17 9.19
CA LEU A 45 -1.83 12.25 7.82
C LEU A 45 -1.88 10.86 7.22
N LEU A 46 -2.92 10.62 6.42
CA LEU A 46 -3.16 9.35 5.77
C LEU A 46 -2.84 9.44 4.28
N TYR A 47 -2.34 8.36 3.73
CA TYR A 47 -2.01 8.23 2.33
C TYR A 47 -2.19 6.80 1.86
N VAL A 48 -2.28 6.62 0.55
CA VAL A 48 -2.41 5.31 -0.07
C VAL A 48 -1.08 4.93 -0.71
N ARG A 49 -0.65 3.72 -0.46
CA ARG A 49 0.55 3.11 -1.04
C ARG A 49 0.29 1.71 -1.57
N MET A 50 1.26 1.12 -2.23
CA MET A 50 1.23 -0.30 -2.57
C MET A 50 1.12 -1.15 -1.30
N ARG A 51 0.30 -2.19 -1.36
CA ARG A 51 0.21 -3.20 -0.30
C ARG A 51 1.50 -4.03 -0.29
N HIS A 52 1.96 -4.36 0.91
CA HIS A 52 3.05 -5.30 1.06
C HIS A 52 2.54 -6.74 1.20
N LYS A 53 3.37 -7.72 0.81
CA LYS A 53 3.08 -9.15 1.03
C LYS A 53 2.83 -9.42 2.51
N CYS A 54 1.93 -10.33 2.79
CA CYS A 54 1.51 -10.72 4.13
C CYS A 54 0.73 -9.65 4.92
N PHE A 55 0.42 -8.50 4.33
CA PHE A 55 -0.30 -7.43 5.01
C PHE A 55 -1.66 -7.11 4.37
N THR A 56 -2.50 -6.45 5.15
CA THR A 56 -3.85 -6.06 4.75
C THR A 56 -3.85 -4.71 4.00
N PHE A 57 -5.04 -4.26 3.61
CA PHE A 57 -5.23 -2.93 3.04
C PHE A 57 -5.12 -1.79 4.06
N ILE A 58 -4.95 -2.09 5.36
CA ILE A 58 -4.53 -1.12 6.37
C ILE A 58 -3.07 -1.39 6.68
N GLY A 59 -2.20 -0.43 6.35
CA GLY A 59 -0.78 -0.52 6.62
C GLY A 59 -0.45 -0.20 8.08
N VAL A 60 0.51 -0.89 8.64
CA VAL A 60 1.06 -0.64 9.97
C VAL A 60 2.57 -0.71 9.86
N ASP A 61 3.21 0.41 9.56
CA ASP A 61 4.67 0.56 9.46
C ASP A 61 5.42 -0.65 8.86
N ALA A 62 4.74 -1.35 7.95
CA ALA A 62 5.23 -2.59 7.40
C ALA A 62 6.40 -2.33 6.46
N MET A 63 7.53 -2.83 6.81
CA MET A 63 8.64 -3.00 5.86
C MET A 63 8.47 -4.35 5.18
N GLY A 64 8.48 -4.37 3.86
CA GLY A 64 8.29 -5.61 3.13
C GLY A 64 8.25 -5.41 1.63
N GLU A 65 8.14 -6.52 0.94
CA GLU A 65 8.01 -6.52 -0.51
C GLU A 65 6.60 -6.14 -0.93
N CYS A 66 6.50 -5.43 -2.04
CA CYS A 66 5.23 -5.15 -2.69
C CYS A 66 4.46 -6.44 -2.99
N ALA A 67 3.15 -6.45 -2.71
CA ALA A 67 2.29 -7.62 -2.95
C ALA A 67 2.21 -8.04 -4.43
N ALA A 68 2.45 -7.11 -5.35
CA ALA A 68 2.47 -7.37 -6.78
C ALA A 68 3.86 -7.74 -7.34
N LEU A 69 4.89 -7.85 -6.49
CA LEU A 69 6.24 -8.24 -6.92
C LEU A 69 6.36 -9.75 -6.99
N THR A 70 6.91 -10.25 -8.12
CA THR A 70 7.29 -11.65 -8.34
C THR A 70 8.76 -11.75 -8.68
N ASP A 71 9.27 -12.97 -8.79
CA ASP A 71 10.66 -13.23 -9.20
C ASP A 71 10.96 -12.71 -10.62
N THR A 72 9.94 -12.55 -11.44
CA THR A 72 10.04 -12.04 -12.82
C THR A 72 9.67 -10.57 -12.96
N GLY A 73 9.34 -9.88 -11.86
CA GLY A 73 8.96 -8.47 -11.84
C GLY A 73 7.55 -8.22 -11.33
N CYS A 74 6.96 -7.12 -11.73
CA CYS A 74 5.62 -6.74 -11.28
C CYS A 74 4.52 -7.49 -12.03
N LEU A 75 3.57 -8.09 -11.32
CA LEU A 75 2.38 -8.74 -11.89
C LEU A 75 1.47 -7.78 -12.66
N LEU A 76 1.48 -6.48 -12.27
CA LEU A 76 0.61 -5.49 -12.88
C LEU A 76 1.25 -4.90 -14.14
N SER A 77 0.45 -4.67 -15.18
CA SER A 77 0.86 -3.84 -16.30
C SER A 77 1.23 -2.43 -15.81
N TYR A 78 1.99 -1.68 -16.59
CA TYR A 78 2.39 -0.33 -16.17
C TYR A 78 1.17 0.56 -15.88
N GLU A 79 0.13 0.46 -16.69
CA GLU A 79 -1.11 1.22 -16.58
C GLU A 79 -1.93 0.82 -15.34
N ASP A 80 -1.89 -0.45 -14.97
CA ASP A 80 -2.65 -0.98 -13.82
C ASP A 80 -1.95 -0.71 -12.48
N ARG A 81 -0.67 -0.33 -12.51
CA ARG A 81 0.05 0.01 -11.28
C ARG A 81 -0.53 1.26 -10.63
N PRO A 82 -0.65 1.28 -9.30
CA PRO A 82 -0.85 2.52 -8.56
C PRO A 82 0.25 3.54 -8.87
N LYS A 83 -0.04 4.82 -8.68
CA LYS A 83 0.90 5.92 -8.98
C LYS A 83 2.29 5.68 -8.38
N GLY A 84 2.35 5.22 -7.12
CA GLY A 84 3.62 4.89 -6.47
C GLY A 84 4.41 3.80 -7.21
N GLY A 85 3.72 2.77 -7.70
CA GLY A 85 4.34 1.69 -8.48
C GLY A 85 4.80 2.13 -9.87
N ARG A 86 4.10 3.08 -10.50
CA ARG A 86 4.53 3.65 -11.80
C ARG A 86 5.71 4.59 -11.68
N MET A 87 5.91 5.19 -10.51
CA MET A 87 7.00 6.15 -10.26
C MET A 87 8.23 5.50 -9.60
N LEU A 88 8.23 4.18 -9.43
CA LEU A 88 9.41 3.44 -9.01
C LEU A 88 10.42 3.39 -10.15
N ILE A 89 11.67 3.74 -9.85
CA ILE A 89 12.81 3.59 -10.75
C ILE A 89 13.70 2.50 -10.17
N ALA A 90 13.88 1.43 -10.93
CA ALA A 90 14.87 0.42 -10.58
C ALA A 90 16.27 1.03 -10.61
N SER A 91 17.07 0.77 -9.59
CA SER A 91 18.49 1.14 -9.56
C SER A 91 19.36 -0.11 -9.58
N GLU A 92 20.60 0.04 -10.05
CA GLU A 92 21.57 -1.06 -10.18
C GLU A 92 21.99 -1.64 -8.81
N ASP A 93 21.81 -0.90 -7.75
CA ASP A 93 22.15 -1.29 -6.37
C ASP A 93 21.02 -1.98 -5.60
N TYR A 94 20.03 -2.54 -6.31
CA TYR A 94 18.85 -3.23 -5.75
C TYR A 94 17.91 -2.34 -4.90
N ARG A 95 18.11 -1.04 -4.91
CA ARG A 95 17.22 -0.09 -4.26
C ARG A 95 16.37 0.62 -5.31
N CYS A 96 15.07 0.47 -5.20
CA CYS A 96 14.17 1.28 -6.02
C CYS A 96 14.16 2.72 -5.51
N THR A 97 14.51 3.66 -6.36
CA THR A 97 14.36 5.09 -6.04
C THR A 97 12.91 5.48 -6.27
N GLN A 98 12.25 5.89 -5.20
CA GLN A 98 10.87 6.35 -5.27
C GLN A 98 10.84 7.85 -5.48
N LYS A 99 10.40 8.30 -6.66
CA LYS A 99 10.16 9.72 -6.93
C LYS A 99 8.84 10.24 -6.34
N TYR A 100 7.95 9.34 -5.99
CA TYR A 100 6.67 9.67 -5.37
C TYR A 100 6.81 9.59 -3.86
N THR A 101 7.09 10.72 -3.25
CA THR A 101 7.34 10.80 -1.81
C THR A 101 6.07 10.63 -1.00
N ARG A 102 6.22 10.38 0.29
CA ARG A 102 5.11 10.26 1.24
C ARG A 102 4.28 11.54 1.32
N GLU A 103 4.94 12.68 1.25
CA GLU A 103 4.32 14.01 1.22
C GLU A 103 3.45 14.17 -0.04
N MET A 104 3.95 13.80 -1.21
CA MET A 104 3.18 13.81 -2.47
C MET A 104 1.98 12.86 -2.41
N MET A 105 2.14 11.70 -1.78
CA MET A 105 1.02 10.77 -1.55
C MET A 105 -0.06 11.41 -0.70
N VAL A 106 0.31 12.11 0.37
CA VAL A 106 -0.64 12.83 1.22
C VAL A 106 -1.33 13.96 0.47
N GLU A 107 -0.59 14.74 -0.32
CA GLU A 107 -1.17 15.81 -1.12
C GLU A 107 -2.26 15.31 -2.08
N ASP A 108 -2.03 14.21 -2.77
CA ASP A 108 -3.01 13.59 -3.67
C ASP A 108 -4.30 13.19 -2.92
N TRP A 109 -4.18 12.79 -1.66
CA TRP A 109 -5.31 12.35 -0.83
C TRP A 109 -5.80 13.40 0.18
N MET A 110 -5.26 14.62 0.13
CA MET A 110 -5.64 15.69 1.05
C MET A 110 -7.15 15.98 1.09
N PRO A 111 -7.86 16.03 -0.05
CA PRO A 111 -9.31 16.26 -0.06
C PRO A 111 -10.13 15.17 0.64
N TYR A 112 -9.53 14.00 0.89
CA TYR A 112 -10.22 12.82 1.42
C TYR A 112 -9.76 12.42 2.83
N GLN A 113 -8.99 13.26 3.53
CA GLN A 113 -8.43 12.94 4.84
C GLN A 113 -9.49 12.51 5.85
N GLU A 114 -10.67 13.13 5.85
CA GLU A 114 -11.74 12.78 6.78
C GLU A 114 -12.32 11.38 6.48
N GLN A 115 -12.51 11.03 5.21
CA GLN A 115 -12.94 9.70 4.81
C GLN A 115 -11.87 8.64 5.16
N LEU A 116 -10.60 8.93 4.84
CA LEU A 116 -9.48 8.04 5.13
C LEU A 116 -9.33 7.80 6.65
N LYS A 117 -9.46 8.83 7.47
CA LYS A 117 -9.40 8.71 8.94
C LYS A 117 -10.50 7.80 9.49
N LYS A 118 -11.73 7.90 8.94
CA LYS A 118 -12.84 7.03 9.36
C LYS A 118 -12.59 5.57 8.97
N ILE A 119 -12.10 5.32 7.76
CA ILE A 119 -11.72 3.97 7.28
C ILE A 119 -10.60 3.42 8.16
N TRP A 120 -9.53 4.18 8.36
CA TRP A 120 -8.40 3.79 9.20
C TRP A 120 -8.87 3.41 10.61
N LYS A 121 -9.60 4.29 11.28
CA LYS A 121 -10.06 4.07 12.67
C LYS A 121 -10.93 2.81 12.79
N LYS A 122 -11.86 2.60 11.84
CA LYS A 122 -12.73 1.43 11.80
C LYS A 122 -11.94 0.14 11.69
N TRP A 123 -11.09 0.04 10.68
CA TRP A 123 -10.39 -1.20 10.35
C TRP A 123 -9.17 -1.46 11.22
N TYR A 124 -8.45 -0.41 11.64
CA TYR A 124 -7.36 -0.55 12.60
C TYR A 124 -7.85 -1.16 13.92
N LYS A 125 -8.96 -0.63 14.44
CA LYS A 125 -9.60 -1.19 15.63
C LYS A 125 -10.00 -2.65 15.43
N LYS A 126 -10.67 -2.96 14.32
CA LYS A 126 -11.12 -4.33 14.00
C LYS A 126 -9.93 -5.29 13.90
N PHE A 127 -8.91 -4.95 13.14
CA PHE A 127 -7.76 -5.82 12.91
C PHE A 127 -6.87 -5.99 14.15
N THR A 128 -6.86 -5.01 15.04
CA THR A 128 -6.24 -5.17 16.35
C THR A 128 -7.03 -6.15 17.23
N GLN A 129 -8.35 -6.01 17.26
CA GLN A 129 -9.20 -6.83 18.13
C GLN A 129 -9.33 -8.29 17.69
N ASP A 130 -9.33 -8.57 16.39
CA ASP A 130 -9.48 -9.92 15.85
C ASP A 130 -8.14 -10.64 15.60
N GLY A 131 -7.02 -10.02 15.97
CA GLY A 131 -5.68 -10.60 15.83
C GLY A 131 -5.16 -10.62 14.37
N THR A 132 -5.77 -9.85 13.45
CA THR A 132 -5.33 -9.81 12.06
C THR A 132 -3.91 -9.28 11.92
N PHE A 133 -3.54 -8.24 12.66
CA PHE A 133 -2.18 -7.69 12.62
C PHE A 133 -1.14 -8.68 13.16
N ASP A 134 -1.46 -9.40 14.23
CA ASP A 134 -0.56 -10.40 14.81
C ASP A 134 -0.30 -11.53 13.79
N ARG A 135 -1.36 -12.00 13.12
CA ARG A 135 -1.22 -13.03 12.05
C ARG A 135 -0.39 -12.52 10.87
N CYS A 136 -0.59 -11.27 10.46
CA CYS A 136 0.21 -10.66 9.39
C CYS A 136 1.69 -10.59 9.77
N GLU A 137 2.00 -10.21 11.00
CA GLU A 137 3.37 -10.15 11.50
C GLU A 137 4.02 -11.54 11.53
N GLU A 138 3.30 -12.54 12.03
CA GLU A 138 3.77 -13.93 12.04
C GLU A 138 4.07 -14.46 10.62
N GLU A 139 3.18 -14.21 9.66
CA GLU A 139 3.37 -14.59 8.26
C GLU A 139 4.58 -13.87 7.65
N TYR A 140 4.73 -12.58 7.92
CA TYR A 140 5.87 -11.81 7.46
C TYR A 140 7.19 -12.35 8.02
N MET A 141 7.25 -12.69 9.31
CA MET A 141 8.43 -13.29 9.93
C MET A 141 8.78 -14.66 9.34
N LYS A 142 7.77 -15.48 9.03
CA LYS A 142 7.98 -16.75 8.30
C LYS A 142 8.56 -16.52 6.92
N PHE A 143 7.98 -15.58 6.16
CA PHE A 143 8.45 -15.20 4.83
C PHE A 143 9.91 -14.73 4.86
N GLN A 144 10.29 -13.87 5.79
CA GLN A 144 11.66 -13.38 5.95
C GLN A 144 12.63 -14.51 6.27
N ARG A 145 12.23 -15.49 7.06
CA ARG A 145 13.05 -16.66 7.40
C ARG A 145 13.34 -17.49 6.16
N VAL A 146 12.28 -17.86 5.42
CA VAL A 146 12.41 -18.66 4.18
C VAL A 146 13.32 -17.96 3.17
N ARG A 147 13.13 -16.65 2.97
CA ARG A 147 13.94 -15.85 2.06
C ARG A 147 15.42 -15.84 2.48
N ARG A 148 15.69 -15.70 3.77
CA ARG A 148 17.06 -15.75 4.30
C ARG A 148 17.73 -17.10 4.07
N GLU A 149 17.00 -18.20 4.29
CA GLU A 149 17.48 -19.55 4.05
C GLU A 149 17.80 -19.78 2.56
N GLN A 150 16.94 -19.34 1.66
CA GLN A 150 17.16 -19.41 0.21
C GLN A 150 18.41 -18.61 -0.20
N MET A 151 18.58 -17.42 0.32
CA MET A 151 19.74 -16.58 0.03
C MET A 151 21.03 -17.23 0.52
N LEU A 152 21.04 -17.82 1.71
CA LEU A 152 22.19 -18.54 2.24
C LEU A 152 22.52 -19.79 1.42
N ALA A 153 21.53 -20.53 0.96
CA ALA A 153 21.73 -21.69 0.09
C ALA A 153 22.37 -21.30 -1.26
N SER A 154 21.91 -20.19 -1.88
CA SER A 154 22.47 -19.71 -3.15
C SER A 154 23.91 -19.17 -3.06
N MET A 155 24.37 -18.84 -1.85
CA MET A 155 25.77 -18.42 -1.63
C MET A 155 26.74 -19.58 -1.45
N GLN A 156 26.25 -20.81 -1.34
CA GLN A 156 27.06 -22.03 -1.15
C GLN A 156 27.29 -22.80 -2.47
N GLU A 157 26.63 -22.39 -3.55
CA GLU A 157 26.83 -22.90 -4.91
C GLU A 157 27.89 -22.07 -5.67
#